data_31e0616093e6cccecf1aa42f4054f8be
#
_entry.id   31e0616093e6cccecf1aa42f4054f8be
#
_cell.length_a   1.000
_cell.length_b   1.000
_cell.length_c   1.000
_cell.angle_alpha   90.00
_cell.angle_beta   90.00
_cell.angle_gamma   90.00
#
_symmetry.space_group_name_H-M   'P 1'
#
loop_
_entity.id
_entity.type
_entity.pdbx_description
1 polymer ?
#
loop_
_entity_poly.entity_id
_entity_poly.type
_entity_poly.pdbx_seq_one_letter_code
_entity_poly.pdbx_strand_id
1 'polypeptide(L)'
;AREMLREKLPEVDPRKLITGATHTHTAPFAGGKVGLQKDDDYTKDIRAKYPDYMTASEYCTFLADALVSAACEAWQNRKEGYLGWGYTNAVVGENRRVRYFDDRAVMYGSTHTDDFSHIEGHVDHGLHLLLTYDTDQKLTGAVVNIPCPSQCTEGSQDSISADYWHDVREALRAIYGADFFVLPQCSAAGDQSPHRQVDARAEERMLQLKYGAGLSRQDNRGLRKEIAHRV
;
A
#
# COMPACT_ATOMS: atom_id res chain seq x y z
N ALA A 1 -2.98 16.98 -10.31
CA ALA A 1 -4.28 16.67 -9.67
C ALA A 1 -4.93 17.92 -9.05
N ARG A 2 -4.25 18.67 -8.13
CA ARG A 2 -4.89 19.84 -7.46
C ARG A 2 -5.31 20.95 -8.41
N GLU A 3 -4.52 21.23 -9.43
CA GLU A 3 -4.87 22.23 -10.49
C GLU A 3 -6.09 21.76 -11.28
N MET A 4 -6.10 20.51 -11.69
CA MET A 4 -7.23 19.89 -12.40
C MET A 4 -8.51 19.85 -11.52
N LEU A 5 -8.35 19.60 -10.21
CA LEU A 5 -9.48 19.65 -9.27
C LEU A 5 -10.08 21.05 -9.20
N ARG A 6 -9.25 22.10 -9.16
CA ARG A 6 -9.72 23.49 -9.13
C ARG A 6 -10.61 23.84 -10.33
N GLU A 7 -10.31 23.26 -11.49
CA GLU A 7 -11.07 23.48 -12.71
C GLU A 7 -12.37 22.65 -12.74
N LYS A 8 -12.28 21.37 -12.31
CA LYS A 8 -13.41 20.42 -12.39
C LYS A 8 -14.37 20.53 -11.21
N LEU A 9 -13.92 21.02 -10.05
CA LEU A 9 -14.71 21.08 -8.82
C LEU A 9 -14.36 22.36 -8.02
N PRO A 10 -14.70 23.56 -8.54
CA PRO A 10 -14.28 24.84 -8.00
C PRO A 10 -14.79 25.14 -6.58
N GLU A 11 -15.88 24.50 -6.15
CA GLU A 11 -16.42 24.64 -4.80
C GLU A 11 -15.60 23.92 -3.72
N VAL A 12 -14.67 23.07 -4.10
CA VAL A 12 -13.78 22.37 -3.16
C VAL A 12 -12.40 23.02 -3.18
N ASP A 13 -11.91 23.41 -2.00
CA ASP A 13 -10.54 23.90 -1.86
C ASP A 13 -9.55 22.79 -2.26
N PRO A 14 -8.77 22.96 -3.33
CA PRO A 14 -7.86 21.90 -3.80
C PRO A 14 -6.76 21.54 -2.79
N ARG A 15 -6.50 22.39 -1.78
CA ARG A 15 -5.57 22.08 -0.67
C ARG A 15 -6.10 20.96 0.24
N LYS A 16 -7.43 20.73 0.23
CA LYS A 16 -8.07 19.65 0.96
C LYS A 16 -7.95 18.28 0.27
N LEU A 17 -7.48 18.25 -0.99
CA LEU A 17 -7.13 16.99 -1.65
C LEU A 17 -5.81 16.49 -1.09
N ILE A 18 -5.88 15.45 -0.27
CA ILE A 18 -4.74 14.74 0.29
C ILE A 18 -4.61 13.43 -0.47
N THR A 19 -3.44 13.20 -1.03
CA THR A 19 -3.10 11.96 -1.72
C THR A 19 -2.07 11.20 -0.92
N GLY A 20 -2.25 9.88 -0.81
CA GLY A 20 -1.30 8.96 -0.20
C GLY A 20 -1.01 7.80 -1.14
N ALA A 21 0.12 7.14 -0.95
CA ALA A 21 0.47 5.91 -1.64
C ALA A 21 0.51 4.76 -0.63
N THR A 22 0.07 3.59 -1.05
CA THR A 22 0.20 2.35 -0.26
C THR A 22 1.61 1.77 -0.34
N HIS A 23 2.48 2.39 -1.11
CA HIS A 23 3.84 1.98 -1.38
C HIS A 23 3.93 0.59 -2.03
N THR A 24 2.95 0.22 -2.85
CA THR A 24 3.01 -1.05 -3.58
C THR A 24 4.15 -1.03 -4.59
N HIS A 25 4.87 -2.16 -4.67
CA HIS A 25 5.96 -2.38 -5.62
C HIS A 25 5.51 -3.15 -6.87
N THR A 26 4.23 -3.45 -6.98
CA THR A 26 3.61 -4.17 -8.11
C THR A 26 2.59 -3.28 -8.83
N ALA A 27 2.97 -2.02 -9.06
CA ALA A 27 2.18 -1.03 -9.79
C ALA A 27 3.05 -0.33 -10.84
N PRO A 28 2.44 0.33 -11.85
CA PRO A 28 3.20 1.14 -12.79
C PRO A 28 3.97 2.28 -12.10
N PHE A 29 5.15 2.59 -12.62
CA PHE A 29 6.01 3.62 -12.07
C PHE A 29 5.45 5.04 -12.33
N ALA A 30 5.16 5.77 -11.26
CA ALA A 30 4.62 7.13 -11.29
C ALA A 30 5.68 8.22 -11.06
N GLY A 31 6.92 8.00 -11.49
CA GLY A 31 8.06 8.91 -11.27
C GLY A 31 8.28 9.95 -12.37
N GLY A 32 7.40 10.03 -13.36
CA GLY A 32 7.49 11.00 -14.47
C GLY A 32 6.98 12.39 -14.10
N LYS A 33 7.33 13.37 -14.93
CA LYS A 33 6.73 14.71 -14.87
C LYS A 33 5.50 14.73 -15.77
N VAL A 34 4.39 15.21 -15.28
CA VAL A 34 3.16 15.40 -16.08
C VAL A 34 3.47 16.27 -17.30
N GLY A 35 3.21 15.74 -18.47
CA GLY A 35 3.28 16.49 -19.74
C GLY A 35 4.68 16.74 -20.32
N LEU A 36 5.75 16.10 -19.86
CA LEU A 36 7.12 16.45 -20.26
C LEU A 36 7.93 15.35 -20.97
N GLN A 37 7.36 14.20 -21.28
CA GLN A 37 8.16 13.16 -21.92
C GLN A 37 8.03 13.22 -23.45
N LYS A 38 9.17 13.40 -24.13
CA LYS A 38 9.31 13.04 -25.54
C LYS A 38 9.59 11.54 -25.60
N ASP A 39 9.01 10.87 -26.57
CA ASP A 39 9.36 9.48 -26.87
C ASP A 39 10.84 9.43 -27.27
N ASP A 40 11.65 8.84 -26.42
CA ASP A 40 13.00 8.44 -26.78
C ASP A 40 12.98 7.17 -27.65
N ASP A 41 14.14 6.76 -28.17
CA ASP A 41 14.20 5.63 -29.08
C ASP A 41 13.79 4.33 -28.37
N TYR A 42 14.11 4.17 -27.09
CA TYR A 42 13.68 3.05 -26.28
C TYR A 42 12.13 2.97 -26.15
N THR A 43 11.49 4.11 -25.93
CA THR A 43 10.02 4.19 -25.85
C THR A 43 9.37 3.83 -27.19
N LYS A 44 9.94 4.29 -28.32
CA LYS A 44 9.46 3.96 -29.67
C LYS A 44 9.56 2.46 -29.95
N ASP A 45 10.69 1.83 -29.59
CA ASP A 45 10.92 0.40 -29.77
C ASP A 45 9.95 -0.43 -28.93
N ILE A 46 9.70 -0.03 -27.68
CA ILE A 46 8.72 -0.71 -26.83
C ILE A 46 7.31 -0.56 -27.39
N ARG A 47 6.90 0.62 -27.86
CA ARG A 47 5.58 0.85 -28.42
C ARG A 47 5.35 0.13 -29.73
N ALA A 48 6.40 -0.07 -30.53
CA ALA A 48 6.31 -0.91 -31.71
C ALA A 48 5.92 -2.35 -31.38
N LYS A 49 6.35 -2.85 -30.22
CA LYS A 49 6.04 -4.19 -29.73
C LYS A 49 4.78 -4.25 -28.87
N TYR A 50 4.53 -3.20 -28.09
CA TYR A 50 3.41 -3.08 -27.14
C TYR A 50 2.74 -1.71 -27.35
N PRO A 51 1.77 -1.60 -28.28
CA PRO A 51 1.16 -0.31 -28.66
C PRO A 51 0.52 0.47 -27.50
N ASP A 52 0.01 -0.24 -26.49
CA ASP A 52 -0.66 0.34 -25.32
C ASP A 52 0.32 0.72 -24.19
N TYR A 53 1.63 0.64 -24.43
CA TYR A 53 2.62 1.02 -23.42
C TYR A 53 2.53 2.51 -23.08
N MET A 54 2.36 2.81 -21.80
CA MET A 54 2.40 4.17 -21.25
C MET A 54 3.79 4.47 -20.68
N THR A 55 4.33 5.62 -21.00
CA THR A 55 5.50 6.16 -20.30
C THR A 55 5.15 6.57 -18.88
N ALA A 56 6.14 6.73 -18.01
CA ALA A 56 5.93 7.21 -16.65
C ALA A 56 5.18 8.55 -16.58
N SER A 57 5.41 9.45 -17.53
CA SER A 57 4.74 10.76 -17.60
C SER A 57 3.29 10.66 -18.05
N GLU A 58 2.99 9.79 -19.00
CA GLU A 58 1.61 9.53 -19.44
C GLU A 58 0.83 8.85 -18.32
N TYR A 59 1.45 7.87 -17.63
CA TYR A 59 0.84 7.25 -16.48
C TYR A 59 0.58 8.24 -15.34
N CYS A 60 1.49 9.19 -15.07
CA CYS A 60 1.25 10.26 -14.10
C CYS A 60 0.05 11.15 -14.47
N THR A 61 -0.12 11.43 -15.76
CA THR A 61 -1.27 12.22 -16.24
C THR A 61 -2.55 11.43 -16.09
N PHE A 62 -2.57 10.18 -16.51
CA PHE A 62 -3.70 9.26 -16.32
C PHE A 62 -4.09 9.12 -14.85
N LEU A 63 -3.09 8.90 -13.98
CA LEU A 63 -3.33 8.77 -12.53
C LEU A 63 -3.90 10.05 -11.92
N ALA A 64 -3.37 11.23 -12.32
CA ALA A 64 -3.88 12.51 -11.84
C ALA A 64 -5.35 12.74 -12.26
N ASP A 65 -5.69 12.38 -13.49
CA ASP A 65 -7.07 12.49 -14.01
C ASP A 65 -8.03 11.52 -13.31
N ALA A 66 -7.59 10.28 -13.10
CA ALA A 66 -8.36 9.28 -12.36
C ALA A 66 -8.62 9.71 -10.91
N LEU A 67 -7.60 10.25 -10.22
CA LEU A 67 -7.75 10.77 -8.86
C LEU A 67 -8.74 11.93 -8.76
N VAL A 68 -8.67 12.86 -9.73
CA VAL A 68 -9.60 14.01 -9.77
C VAL A 68 -11.02 13.54 -10.09
N SER A 69 -11.17 12.62 -11.04
CA SER A 69 -12.48 12.06 -11.40
C SER A 69 -13.12 11.34 -10.21
N ALA A 70 -12.34 10.53 -9.50
CA ALA A 70 -12.80 9.87 -8.27
C ALA A 70 -13.19 10.89 -7.17
N ALA A 71 -12.43 11.98 -7.02
CA ALA A 71 -12.77 13.03 -6.05
C ALA A 71 -14.07 13.75 -6.43
N CYS A 72 -14.28 14.06 -7.71
CA CYS A 72 -15.52 14.66 -8.21
C CYS A 72 -16.72 13.72 -7.99
N GLU A 73 -16.60 12.44 -8.33
CA GLU A 73 -17.62 11.45 -8.13
C GLU A 73 -17.97 11.29 -6.65
N ALA A 74 -16.98 11.20 -5.78
CA ALA A 74 -17.18 11.12 -4.34
C ALA A 74 -17.90 12.35 -3.79
N TRP A 75 -17.53 13.54 -4.27
CA TRP A 75 -18.18 14.79 -3.87
C TRP A 75 -19.64 14.86 -4.31
N GLN A 76 -19.96 14.45 -5.53
CA GLN A 76 -21.31 14.44 -6.09
C GLN A 76 -22.20 13.41 -5.39
N ASN A 77 -21.65 12.25 -5.05
CA ASN A 77 -22.40 11.15 -4.43
C ASN A 77 -22.36 11.17 -2.89
N ARG A 78 -21.79 12.22 -2.28
CA ARG A 78 -21.73 12.33 -0.82
C ARG A 78 -23.12 12.36 -0.21
N LYS A 79 -23.25 11.69 0.92
CA LYS A 79 -24.47 11.64 1.71
C LYS A 79 -24.19 12.14 3.11
N GLU A 80 -25.23 12.55 3.80
CA GLU A 80 -25.15 12.82 5.23
C GLU A 80 -24.81 11.55 6.00
N GLY A 81 -24.02 11.68 7.07
CA GLY A 81 -23.60 10.55 7.88
C GLY A 81 -22.74 10.99 9.04
N TYR A 82 -22.11 10.04 9.71
CA TYR A 82 -21.28 10.29 10.87
C TYR A 82 -19.85 9.82 10.63
N LEU A 83 -18.93 10.41 11.37
CA LEU A 83 -17.53 10.01 11.42
C LEU A 83 -17.19 9.52 12.82
N GLY A 84 -16.43 8.45 12.88
CA GLY A 84 -15.79 7.95 14.09
C GLY A 84 -14.30 7.74 13.87
N TRP A 85 -13.54 7.67 14.93
CA TRP A 85 -12.13 7.31 14.86
C TRP A 85 -11.81 6.27 15.92
N GLY A 86 -10.82 5.46 15.61
CA GLY A 86 -10.36 4.40 16.49
C GLY A 86 -8.85 4.24 16.41
N TYR A 87 -8.33 3.63 17.44
CA TYR A 87 -6.93 3.22 17.52
C TYR A 87 -6.85 1.84 18.14
N THR A 88 -6.02 0.99 17.54
CA THR A 88 -5.66 -0.31 18.07
C THR A 88 -4.25 -0.67 17.62
N ASN A 89 -3.79 -1.87 17.92
CA ASN A 89 -2.50 -2.36 17.50
C ASN A 89 -2.65 -3.59 16.61
N ALA A 90 -1.87 -3.64 15.53
CA ALA A 90 -1.73 -4.80 14.67
C ALA A 90 -0.25 -4.99 14.29
N VAL A 91 0.26 -6.20 14.46
CA VAL A 91 1.63 -6.55 14.08
C VAL A 91 1.65 -6.80 12.57
N VAL A 92 1.87 -5.74 11.79
CA VAL A 92 1.86 -5.78 10.32
C VAL A 92 3.26 -5.54 9.77
N GLY A 93 3.93 -4.50 10.22
CA GLY A 93 5.30 -4.16 9.83
C GLY A 93 6.33 -4.71 10.79
N GLU A 94 7.55 -4.88 10.28
CA GLU A 94 8.76 -5.23 11.02
C GLU A 94 9.86 -4.25 10.63
N ASN A 95 10.78 -3.89 11.55
CA ASN A 95 11.90 -3.04 11.19
C ASN A 95 12.87 -3.81 10.30
N ARG A 96 13.29 -3.19 9.19
CA ARG A 96 14.12 -3.81 8.15
C ARG A 96 15.58 -3.39 8.18
N ARG A 97 16.00 -2.60 9.16
CA ARG A 97 17.39 -2.12 9.29
C ARG A 97 18.13 -2.95 10.31
N VAL A 98 19.20 -3.56 9.85
CA VAL A 98 20.08 -4.43 10.64
C VAL A 98 21.33 -3.66 11.04
N ARG A 99 21.68 -3.69 12.33
CA ARG A 99 22.89 -3.11 12.90
C ARG A 99 23.94 -4.17 13.12
N TYR A 100 25.19 -3.79 12.91
CA TYR A 100 26.36 -4.63 13.09
C TYR A 100 27.29 -4.05 14.16
N PHE A 101 28.20 -4.87 14.70
CA PHE A 101 29.12 -4.46 15.74
C PHE A 101 30.15 -3.41 15.28
N ASP A 102 30.33 -3.22 13.98
CA ASP A 102 31.14 -2.16 13.38
C ASP A 102 30.38 -0.86 13.10
N ASP A 103 29.22 -0.69 13.74
CA ASP A 103 28.32 0.47 13.60
C ASP A 103 27.65 0.66 12.23
N ARG A 104 27.83 -0.24 11.27
CA ARG A 104 27.05 -0.21 10.02
C ARG A 104 25.57 -0.46 10.31
N ALA A 105 24.70 0.21 9.52
CA ALA A 105 23.29 -0.11 9.41
C ALA A 105 22.96 -0.45 7.95
N VAL A 106 22.37 -1.62 7.72
CA VAL A 106 22.08 -2.11 6.36
C VAL A 106 20.60 -2.47 6.26
N MET A 107 19.93 -1.92 5.26
CA MET A 107 18.55 -2.28 4.95
C MET A 107 18.53 -3.71 4.39
N TYR A 108 17.68 -4.57 4.98
CA TYR A 108 17.63 -6.00 4.68
C TYR A 108 18.97 -6.72 4.85
N GLY A 109 19.78 -6.27 5.80
CA GLY A 109 21.07 -6.89 6.12
C GLY A 109 20.90 -8.31 6.66
N SER A 110 21.97 -9.11 6.55
CA SER A 110 21.96 -10.47 7.08
C SER A 110 21.94 -10.46 8.62
N THR A 111 21.08 -11.28 9.19
CA THR A 111 21.00 -11.53 10.65
C THR A 111 21.66 -12.86 11.06
N HIS A 112 22.33 -13.53 10.12
CA HIS A 112 22.95 -14.85 10.32
C HIS A 112 24.48 -14.80 10.21
N THR A 113 25.07 -13.64 10.52
CA THR A 113 26.51 -13.41 10.50
C THR A 113 27.03 -13.07 11.90
N ASP A 114 28.27 -13.39 12.19
CA ASP A 114 28.89 -13.20 13.52
C ASP A 114 28.98 -11.71 13.92
N ASP A 115 28.95 -10.81 12.96
CA ASP A 115 28.96 -9.36 13.15
C ASP A 115 27.57 -8.75 13.36
N PHE A 116 26.48 -9.52 13.27
CA PHE A 116 25.14 -9.06 13.56
C PHE A 116 25.01 -8.63 15.04
N SER A 117 24.53 -7.42 15.26
CA SER A 117 24.31 -6.88 16.61
C SER A 117 22.84 -6.91 17.01
N HIS A 118 22.00 -6.17 16.28
CA HIS A 118 20.56 -6.05 16.59
C HIS A 118 19.78 -5.44 15.42
N ILE A 119 18.45 -5.41 15.54
CA ILE A 119 17.60 -4.61 14.65
C ILE A 119 17.59 -3.17 15.15
N GLU A 120 17.79 -2.20 14.25
CA GLU A 120 18.13 -0.81 14.58
C GLU A 120 17.06 -0.10 15.41
N GLY A 121 15.80 -0.30 15.09
CA GLY A 121 14.69 0.43 15.70
C GLY A 121 13.59 -0.48 16.23
N HIS A 122 12.64 0.14 16.88
CA HIS A 122 11.39 -0.51 17.25
C HIS A 122 10.40 -0.46 16.08
N VAL A 123 9.31 -1.20 16.20
CA VAL A 123 8.22 -1.23 15.24
C VAL A 123 7.03 -0.47 15.82
N ASP A 124 6.46 0.42 15.03
CA ASP A 124 5.16 1.01 15.33
C ASP A 124 4.07 0.01 14.91
N HIS A 125 3.29 -0.47 15.86
CA HIS A 125 2.15 -1.36 15.63
C HIS A 125 0.81 -0.62 15.62
N GLY A 126 0.84 0.72 15.62
CA GLY A 126 -0.36 1.54 15.68
C GLY A 126 -1.21 1.39 14.41
N LEU A 127 -2.46 1.01 14.59
CA LEU A 127 -3.48 0.98 13.56
C LEU A 127 -4.48 2.08 13.85
N HIS A 128 -4.48 3.12 13.00
CA HIS A 128 -5.40 4.25 13.11
C HIS A 128 -6.55 4.10 12.12
N LEU A 129 -7.76 4.36 12.60
CA LEU A 129 -8.98 4.23 11.83
C LEU A 129 -9.75 5.54 11.79
N LEU A 130 -10.23 5.93 10.60
CA LEU A 130 -11.32 6.86 10.43
C LEU A 130 -12.50 6.09 9.84
N LEU A 131 -13.59 6.03 10.57
CA LEU A 131 -14.76 5.24 10.25
C LEU A 131 -15.88 6.14 9.72
N THR A 132 -16.60 5.66 8.70
CA THR A 132 -17.76 6.34 8.15
C THR A 132 -19.04 5.55 8.41
N TYR A 133 -20.10 6.24 8.80
CA TYR A 133 -21.41 5.66 9.08
C TYR A 133 -22.48 6.43 8.30
N ASP A 134 -23.54 5.74 7.90
CA ASP A 134 -24.74 6.39 7.39
C ASP A 134 -25.59 7.00 8.52
N THR A 135 -26.74 7.57 8.15
CA THR A 135 -27.69 8.18 9.12
C THR A 135 -28.34 7.15 10.05
N ASP A 136 -28.36 5.87 9.65
CA ASP A 136 -28.85 4.76 10.48
C ASP A 136 -27.75 4.17 11.38
N GLN A 137 -26.59 4.83 11.45
CA GLN A 137 -25.40 4.40 12.21
C GLN A 137 -24.81 3.07 11.73
N LYS A 138 -25.09 2.67 10.52
CA LYS A 138 -24.46 1.51 9.90
C LYS A 138 -23.08 1.91 9.39
N LEU A 139 -22.08 1.09 9.68
CA LEU A 139 -20.70 1.29 9.22
C LEU A 139 -20.65 1.08 7.69
N THR A 140 -20.17 2.10 6.96
CA THR A 140 -20.09 2.12 5.50
C THR A 140 -18.69 2.03 4.95
N GLY A 141 -17.67 2.37 5.73
CA GLY A 141 -16.30 2.32 5.30
C GLY A 141 -15.29 2.71 6.36
N ALA A 142 -14.01 2.52 6.02
CA ALA A 142 -12.89 2.89 6.87
C ALA A 142 -11.71 3.42 6.05
N VAL A 143 -11.06 4.48 6.54
CA VAL A 143 -9.67 4.77 6.23
C VAL A 143 -8.83 3.98 7.23
N VAL A 144 -7.92 3.16 6.73
CA VAL A 144 -7.06 2.29 7.55
C VAL A 144 -5.61 2.75 7.34
N ASN A 145 -4.99 3.24 8.39
CA ASN A 145 -3.62 3.76 8.35
C ASN A 145 -2.73 2.86 9.20
N ILE A 146 -1.72 2.25 8.56
CA ILE A 146 -0.73 1.35 9.20
C ILE A 146 0.68 1.65 8.72
N PRO A 147 1.70 1.53 9.60
CA PRO A 147 3.10 1.80 9.26
C PRO A 147 3.77 0.59 8.60
N CYS A 148 3.23 0.17 7.45
CA CYS A 148 3.79 -0.94 6.69
C CYS A 148 3.64 -0.71 5.19
N PRO A 149 4.72 -0.72 4.40
CA PRO A 149 4.63 -0.62 2.95
C PRO A 149 4.05 -1.91 2.35
N SER A 150 3.36 -1.77 1.21
CA SER A 150 2.75 -2.89 0.49
C SER A 150 3.80 -3.61 -0.36
N GLN A 151 4.61 -4.45 0.29
CA GLN A 151 5.79 -5.09 -0.28
C GLN A 151 5.80 -6.61 -0.10
N CYS A 152 4.66 -7.25 0.18
CA CYS A 152 4.62 -8.70 0.32
C CYS A 152 4.97 -9.43 -0.97
N THR A 153 4.56 -8.88 -2.13
CA THR A 153 4.68 -9.52 -3.44
C THR A 153 5.67 -8.82 -4.37
N GLU A 154 6.58 -8.02 -3.85
CA GLU A 154 7.56 -7.26 -4.63
C GLU A 154 8.51 -8.14 -5.48
N GLY A 155 8.69 -9.40 -5.14
CA GLY A 155 9.44 -10.37 -5.93
C GLY A 155 8.69 -10.95 -7.12
N SER A 156 7.37 -10.74 -7.20
CA SER A 156 6.50 -11.23 -8.28
C SER A 156 6.24 -10.11 -9.28
N GLN A 157 7.12 -9.97 -10.26
CA GLN A 157 7.10 -8.87 -11.24
C GLN A 157 6.06 -9.03 -12.35
N ASP A 158 5.35 -10.16 -12.41
CA ASP A 158 4.55 -10.52 -13.58
C ASP A 158 3.10 -10.03 -13.53
N SER A 159 2.71 -9.33 -12.44
CA SER A 159 1.34 -8.87 -12.27
C SER A 159 1.24 -7.55 -11.52
N ILE A 160 0.25 -6.73 -11.89
CA ILE A 160 -0.16 -5.56 -11.10
C ILE A 160 -1.00 -6.05 -9.93
N SER A 161 -0.69 -5.57 -8.72
CA SER A 161 -1.37 -6.00 -7.49
C SER A 161 -1.50 -4.86 -6.49
N ALA A 162 -2.60 -4.86 -5.74
CA ALA A 162 -2.76 -4.01 -4.55
C ALA A 162 -2.04 -4.57 -3.32
N ASP A 163 -1.26 -5.66 -3.50
CA ASP A 163 -0.57 -6.36 -2.43
C ASP A 163 -1.55 -6.80 -1.32
N TYR A 164 -1.16 -6.81 -0.05
CA TYR A 164 -2.02 -7.24 1.07
C TYR A 164 -3.31 -6.42 1.21
N TRP A 165 -3.39 -5.22 0.67
CA TRP A 165 -4.60 -4.41 0.71
C TRP A 165 -5.78 -5.02 -0.06
N HIS A 166 -5.51 -5.87 -1.05
CA HIS A 166 -6.58 -6.67 -1.66
C HIS A 166 -7.21 -7.60 -0.62
N ASP A 167 -6.38 -8.38 0.06
CA ASP A 167 -6.83 -9.36 1.05
C ASP A 167 -7.53 -8.69 2.25
N VAL A 168 -7.03 -7.52 2.71
CA VAL A 168 -7.69 -6.70 3.75
C VAL A 168 -9.08 -6.25 3.30
N ARG A 169 -9.22 -5.73 2.08
CA ARG A 169 -10.54 -5.32 1.56
C ARG A 169 -11.52 -6.48 1.50
N GLU A 170 -11.09 -7.61 0.96
CA GLU A 170 -11.96 -8.78 0.85
C GLU A 170 -12.36 -9.33 2.21
N ALA A 171 -11.44 -9.36 3.19
CA ALA A 171 -11.75 -9.77 4.55
C ALA A 171 -12.79 -8.85 5.22
N LEU A 172 -12.61 -7.53 5.10
CA LEU A 172 -13.55 -6.56 5.66
C LEU A 172 -14.91 -6.58 4.95
N ARG A 173 -14.94 -6.75 3.63
CA ARG A 173 -16.17 -6.89 2.85
C ARG A 173 -16.95 -8.17 3.18
N ALA A 174 -16.25 -9.24 3.50
CA ALA A 174 -16.89 -10.47 3.96
C ALA A 174 -17.64 -10.28 5.29
N ILE A 175 -17.19 -9.34 6.14
CA ILE A 175 -17.80 -9.04 7.44
C ILE A 175 -18.90 -7.97 7.31
N TYR A 176 -18.62 -6.87 6.62
CA TYR A 176 -19.46 -5.66 6.60
C TYR A 176 -20.30 -5.51 5.33
N GLY A 177 -20.12 -6.37 4.33
CA GLY A 177 -20.83 -6.34 3.06
C GLY A 177 -19.97 -5.88 1.88
N ALA A 178 -20.37 -6.28 0.67
CA ALA A 178 -19.61 -6.06 -0.57
C ALA A 178 -19.32 -4.58 -0.88
N ASP A 179 -20.20 -3.69 -0.45
CA ASP A 179 -20.09 -2.23 -0.67
C ASP A 179 -19.22 -1.52 0.38
N PHE A 180 -18.69 -2.27 1.36
CA PHE A 180 -17.85 -1.67 2.38
C PHE A 180 -16.58 -1.07 1.77
N PHE A 181 -16.39 0.24 2.00
CA PHE A 181 -15.29 0.99 1.43
C PHE A 181 -14.05 0.94 2.33
N VAL A 182 -12.88 0.65 1.75
CA VAL A 182 -11.59 0.69 2.46
C VAL A 182 -10.65 1.60 1.71
N LEU A 183 -10.25 2.70 2.36
CA LEU A 183 -9.17 3.57 1.90
C LEU A 183 -7.88 3.22 2.65
N PRO A 184 -6.93 2.56 2.00
CA PRO A 184 -5.65 2.23 2.63
C PRO A 184 -4.73 3.43 2.70
N GLN A 185 -3.97 3.51 3.79
CA GLN A 185 -2.90 4.48 3.95
C GLN A 185 -1.66 3.83 4.58
N CYS A 186 -0.50 4.16 4.03
CA CYS A 186 0.78 3.85 4.63
C CYS A 186 1.23 5.05 5.46
N SER A 187 1.45 4.84 6.74
CA SER A 187 2.00 5.84 7.65
C SER A 187 3.52 5.92 7.52
N ALA A 188 4.22 6.49 8.51
CA ALA A 188 5.68 6.54 8.51
C ALA A 188 6.28 5.12 8.54
N ALA A 189 6.85 4.68 7.45
CA ALA A 189 7.26 3.29 7.23
C ALA A 189 8.58 3.14 6.47
N GLY A 190 9.45 4.17 6.50
CA GLY A 190 10.71 4.17 5.75
C GLY A 190 11.70 3.09 6.19
N ASP A 191 11.64 2.68 7.44
CA ASP A 191 12.43 1.59 8.02
C ASP A 191 11.63 0.30 8.24
N GLN A 192 10.37 0.24 7.76
CA GLN A 192 9.47 -0.88 7.96
C GLN A 192 9.35 -1.74 6.69
N SER A 193 8.99 -3.01 6.88
CA SER A 193 8.72 -3.99 5.83
C SER A 193 7.71 -5.02 6.36
N PRO A 194 6.89 -5.63 5.51
CA PRO A 194 6.12 -6.79 5.90
C PRO A 194 6.98 -8.04 6.14
N HIS A 195 8.25 -7.99 5.72
CA HIS A 195 9.17 -9.13 5.81
C HIS A 195 9.99 -9.09 7.09
N ARG A 196 9.88 -10.14 7.88
CA ARG A 196 10.66 -10.32 9.10
C ARG A 196 12.14 -10.57 8.80
N GLN A 197 13.04 -9.87 9.49
CA GLN A 197 14.48 -10.02 9.30
C GLN A 197 15.06 -11.13 10.19
N VAL A 198 14.49 -11.33 11.36
CA VAL A 198 14.87 -12.38 12.32
C VAL A 198 13.78 -13.46 12.32
N ASP A 199 14.17 -14.72 12.50
CA ASP A 199 13.24 -15.86 12.54
C ASP A 199 12.39 -16.09 11.27
N ALA A 200 12.89 -15.67 10.10
CA ALA A 200 12.19 -15.80 8.83
C ALA A 200 11.75 -17.24 8.51
N ARG A 201 12.54 -18.25 8.90
CA ARG A 201 12.17 -19.66 8.74
C ARG A 201 11.00 -20.09 9.61
N ALA A 202 10.91 -19.54 10.83
CA ALA A 202 9.79 -19.81 11.74
C ALA A 202 8.50 -19.18 11.19
N GLU A 203 8.58 -17.96 10.65
CA GLU A 203 7.46 -17.32 9.97
C GLU A 203 7.00 -18.12 8.76
N GLU A 204 7.91 -18.54 7.88
CA GLU A 204 7.59 -19.37 6.71
C GLU A 204 6.88 -20.67 7.13
N ARG A 205 7.40 -21.36 8.15
CA ARG A 205 6.76 -22.55 8.69
C ARG A 205 5.35 -22.27 9.22
N MET A 206 5.17 -21.18 9.95
CA MET A 206 3.86 -20.78 10.46
C MET A 206 2.87 -20.52 9.31
N LEU A 207 3.29 -19.80 8.27
CA LEU A 207 2.47 -19.50 7.09
C LEU A 207 2.07 -20.79 6.34
N GLN A 208 3.01 -21.73 6.18
CA GLN A 208 2.74 -23.04 5.57
C GLN A 208 1.73 -23.86 6.37
N LEU A 209 1.87 -23.89 7.71
CA LEU A 209 0.94 -24.61 8.58
C LEU A 209 -0.46 -23.99 8.59
N LYS A 210 -0.55 -22.66 8.53
CA LYS A 210 -1.83 -21.93 8.64
C LYS A 210 -2.56 -21.85 7.29
N TYR A 211 -1.85 -21.68 6.19
CA TYR A 211 -2.43 -21.40 4.88
C TYR A 211 -2.18 -22.49 3.82
N GLY A 212 -1.41 -23.49 4.11
CA GLY A 212 -1.16 -24.65 3.27
C GLY A 212 0.27 -24.74 2.73
N ALA A 213 0.64 -25.97 2.34
CA ALA A 213 1.93 -26.24 1.73
C ALA A 213 2.06 -25.52 0.36
N GLY A 214 3.29 -25.12 0.02
CA GLY A 214 3.61 -24.40 -1.23
C GLY A 214 3.59 -22.90 -1.11
N LEU A 215 3.13 -22.33 0.01
CA LEU A 215 3.25 -20.91 0.31
C LEU A 215 4.60 -20.65 0.97
N SER A 216 5.51 -20.06 0.22
CA SER A 216 6.84 -19.69 0.68
C SER A 216 6.94 -18.18 0.88
N ARG A 217 8.06 -17.73 1.43
CA ARG A 217 8.38 -16.30 1.50
C ARG A 217 8.45 -15.66 0.11
N GLN A 218 8.84 -16.41 -0.91
CA GLN A 218 8.87 -15.94 -2.29
C GLN A 218 7.47 -15.83 -2.91
N ASP A 219 6.56 -16.72 -2.54
CA ASP A 219 5.15 -16.64 -2.97
C ASP A 219 4.38 -15.52 -2.25
N ASN A 220 4.66 -15.30 -0.98
CA ASN A 220 4.11 -14.25 -0.12
C ASN A 220 2.58 -14.15 -0.01
N ARG A 221 1.81 -15.02 -0.67
CA ARG A 221 0.33 -15.05 -0.54
C ARG A 221 -0.11 -15.39 0.89
N GLY A 222 0.65 -16.22 1.58
CA GLY A 222 0.41 -16.53 3.00
C GLY A 222 0.59 -15.32 3.89
N LEU A 223 1.65 -14.52 3.66
CA LEU A 223 1.92 -13.30 4.39
C LEU A 223 0.83 -12.24 4.17
N ARG A 224 0.36 -12.04 2.95
CA ARG A 224 -0.76 -11.14 2.64
C ARG A 224 -2.03 -11.51 3.42
N LYS A 225 -2.39 -12.80 3.45
CA LYS A 225 -3.53 -13.32 4.21
C LYS A 225 -3.33 -13.16 5.71
N GLU A 226 -2.10 -13.36 6.21
CA GLU A 226 -1.78 -13.16 7.62
C GLU A 226 -1.95 -11.70 8.03
N ILE A 227 -1.48 -10.76 7.22
CA ILE A 227 -1.69 -9.32 7.45
C ILE A 227 -3.18 -8.98 7.46
N ALA A 228 -3.93 -9.45 6.47
CA ALA A 228 -5.38 -9.23 6.41
C ALA A 228 -6.12 -9.77 7.65
N HIS A 229 -5.63 -10.86 8.22
CA HIS A 229 -6.19 -11.43 9.46
C HIS A 229 -5.88 -10.58 10.71
N ARG A 230 -4.75 -9.87 10.70
CA ARG A 230 -4.31 -9.02 11.82
C ARG A 230 -4.93 -7.62 11.81
N VAL A 231 -5.28 -7.12 10.62
CA VAL A 231 -5.95 -5.84 10.42
C VAL A 231 -7.45 -5.95 10.61
#